data_9bebed1a0ed162adf995576f99581493
#
_entry.id   9bebed1a0ed162adf995576f99581493
#
_cell.length_a   1.000
_cell.length_b   1.000
_cell.length_c   1.000
_cell.angle_alpha   90.00
_cell.angle_beta   90.00
_cell.angle_gamma   90.00
#
_symmetry.space_group_name_H-M   'P 1'
#
loop_
_entity.id
_entity.type
_entity.pdbx_description
1 polymer ?
#
loop_
_entity_poly.entity_id
_entity_poly.type
_entity_poly.pdbx_seq_one_letter_code
_entity_poly.pdbx_strand_id
1 'polypeptide(L)'
;NSQLQIALVYAYMTYKVFVGAIGIGDFTMYVSAANSFSNTLSSFFGNLIYFLQLVHKMDAFLDFVQIHPKKKLEGKSTQGIRDCEIQFKDVSFRYPRSKEYVLRHVSVTIHPGEKLSVVGLNGAGKTTFIKLLTRMYDPDEGEILINGVNIQEYGYQEYLKLLAVVFQDFKTL
;
A
#
# COMPACT_ATOMS: atom_id res chain seq x y z
N ASN A 1 23.79 29.86 11.96
CA ASN A 1 24.73 30.97 12.35
C ASN A 1 26.02 30.99 11.54
N SER A 2 25.98 30.58 10.26
CA SER A 2 27.12 30.65 9.34
C SER A 2 27.69 32.07 9.16
N GLN A 3 26.82 33.07 9.18
CA GLN A 3 27.19 34.47 9.08
C GLN A 3 28.11 34.93 10.20
N LEU A 4 27.85 34.50 11.42
CA LEU A 4 28.68 34.86 12.60
C LEU A 4 30.04 34.17 12.54
N GLN A 5 30.11 32.95 12.08
CA GLN A 5 31.37 32.21 11.87
C GLN A 5 32.22 32.88 10.79
N ILE A 6 31.61 33.27 9.67
CA ILE A 6 32.29 33.98 8.58
C ILE A 6 32.85 35.30 9.10
N ALA A 7 32.04 36.10 9.83
CA ALA A 7 32.49 37.37 10.40
C ALA A 7 33.73 37.20 11.35
N LEU A 8 33.70 36.16 12.18
CA LEU A 8 34.83 35.85 13.08
C LEU A 8 36.10 35.46 12.31
N VAL A 9 35.98 34.66 11.28
CA VAL A 9 37.11 34.27 10.40
C VAL A 9 37.70 35.51 9.74
N TYR A 10 36.89 36.38 9.16
CA TYR A 10 37.36 37.61 8.54
C TYR A 10 38.03 38.54 9.56
N ALA A 11 37.41 38.77 10.70
CA ALA A 11 37.99 39.60 11.77
C ALA A 11 39.37 39.08 12.23
N TYR A 12 39.44 37.77 12.48
CA TYR A 12 40.70 37.16 12.91
C TYR A 12 41.81 37.23 11.85
N MET A 13 41.46 36.93 10.61
CA MET A 13 42.42 36.97 9.50
C MET A 13 42.88 38.40 9.19
N THR A 14 41.98 39.38 9.23
CA THR A 14 42.33 40.82 9.09
C THR A 14 43.29 41.26 10.18
N TYR A 15 43.07 40.87 11.43
CA TYR A 15 43.99 41.12 12.54
C TYR A 15 45.38 40.54 12.27
N LYS A 16 45.48 39.30 11.75
CA LYS A 16 46.74 38.65 11.41
C LYS A 16 47.52 39.37 10.31
N VAL A 17 46.85 39.89 9.30
CA VAL A 17 47.45 40.71 8.24
C VAL A 17 47.96 42.02 8.82
N PHE A 18 47.18 42.69 9.68
CA PHE A 18 47.58 43.96 10.29
C PHE A 18 48.82 43.85 11.16
N VAL A 19 48.99 42.76 11.88
CA VAL A 19 50.17 42.45 12.69
C VAL A 19 51.35 41.98 11.84
N GLY A 20 51.18 41.85 10.52
CA GLY A 20 52.24 41.40 9.59
C GLY A 20 52.58 39.91 9.69
N ALA A 21 51.72 39.11 10.33
CA ALA A 21 51.94 37.68 10.52
C ALA A 21 51.63 36.85 9.25
N ILE A 22 50.81 37.37 8.34
CA ILE A 22 50.44 36.73 7.07
C ILE A 22 50.37 37.78 5.95
N GLY A 23 50.64 37.36 4.71
CA GLY A 23 50.49 38.20 3.53
C GLY A 23 49.03 38.33 3.05
N ILE A 24 48.77 39.31 2.18
CA ILE A 24 47.43 39.49 1.58
C ILE A 24 47.04 38.27 0.74
N GLY A 25 47.99 37.61 0.07
CA GLY A 25 47.75 36.37 -0.66
C GLY A 25 47.32 35.23 0.25
N ASP A 26 47.98 35.08 1.42
CA ASP A 26 47.62 34.08 2.42
C ASP A 26 46.24 34.32 3.01
N PHE A 27 45.90 35.61 3.24
CA PHE A 27 44.55 35.99 3.70
C PHE A 27 43.47 35.47 2.76
N THR A 28 43.60 35.73 1.46
CA THR A 28 42.61 35.30 0.47
C THR A 28 42.50 33.76 0.39
N MET A 29 43.67 33.09 0.47
CA MET A 29 43.72 31.63 0.47
C MET A 29 43.03 31.02 1.71
N TYR A 30 43.35 31.49 2.91
CA TYR A 30 42.77 30.96 4.14
C TYR A 30 41.28 31.26 4.26
N VAL A 31 40.82 32.45 3.86
CA VAL A 31 39.39 32.80 3.84
C VAL A 31 38.63 31.94 2.85
N SER A 32 39.19 31.72 1.66
CA SER A 32 38.57 30.85 0.64
C SER A 32 38.51 29.40 1.12
N ALA A 33 39.57 28.90 1.76
CA ALA A 33 39.61 27.56 2.33
C ALA A 33 38.58 27.39 3.45
N ALA A 34 38.45 28.37 4.35
CA ALA A 34 37.46 28.35 5.43
C ALA A 34 36.01 28.35 4.90
N ASN A 35 35.75 29.17 3.88
CA ASN A 35 34.43 29.21 3.23
C ASN A 35 34.11 27.88 2.52
N SER A 36 35.08 27.33 1.78
CA SER A 36 34.91 26.03 1.10
C SER A 36 34.69 24.90 2.10
N PHE A 37 35.44 24.88 3.18
CA PHE A 37 35.22 23.90 4.25
C PHE A 37 33.80 24.02 4.86
N SER A 38 33.39 25.24 5.21
CA SER A 38 32.08 25.51 5.79
C SER A 38 30.93 25.05 4.84
N ASN A 39 31.06 25.34 3.54
CA ASN A 39 30.09 24.94 2.54
C ASN A 39 30.04 23.41 2.36
N THR A 40 31.22 22.77 2.31
CA THR A 40 31.29 21.31 2.19
C THR A 40 30.71 20.64 3.40
N LEU A 41 30.97 21.14 4.59
CA LEU A 41 30.43 20.60 5.84
C LEU A 41 28.90 20.77 5.90
N SER A 42 28.38 21.93 5.51
CA SER A 42 26.96 22.19 5.43
C SER A 42 26.26 21.27 4.41
N SER A 43 26.87 21.05 3.26
CA SER A 43 26.38 20.14 2.23
C SER A 43 26.40 18.68 2.71
N PHE A 44 27.45 18.29 3.44
CA PHE A 44 27.52 16.95 4.02
C PHE A 44 26.37 16.68 5.00
N PHE A 45 26.13 17.59 5.94
CA PHE A 45 25.00 17.45 6.86
C PHE A 45 23.63 17.51 6.17
N GLY A 46 23.48 18.37 5.17
CA GLY A 46 22.28 18.44 4.35
C GLY A 46 21.99 17.12 3.62
N ASN A 47 23.01 16.53 3.02
CA ASN A 47 22.90 15.24 2.33
C ASN A 47 22.63 14.09 3.31
N LEU A 48 23.21 14.13 4.50
CA LEU A 48 22.96 13.13 5.54
C LEU A 48 21.48 13.17 6.00
N ILE A 49 20.95 14.36 6.25
CA ILE A 49 19.53 14.54 6.60
C ILE A 49 18.62 14.03 5.47
N TYR A 50 18.94 14.38 4.22
CA TYR A 50 18.22 13.90 3.06
C TYR A 50 18.23 12.37 2.94
N PHE A 51 19.41 11.76 3.18
CA PHE A 51 19.54 10.30 3.17
C PHE A 51 18.69 9.64 4.25
N LEU A 52 18.67 10.18 5.47
CA LEU A 52 17.82 9.67 6.55
C LEU A 52 16.32 9.78 6.21
N GLN A 53 15.91 10.88 5.57
CA GLN A 53 14.54 11.04 5.10
C GLN A 53 14.18 10.03 3.99
N LEU A 54 15.13 9.72 3.11
CA LEU A 54 14.94 8.74 2.05
C LEU A 54 14.79 7.33 2.63
N VAL A 55 15.61 6.96 3.62
CA VAL A 55 15.49 5.67 4.32
C VAL A 55 14.09 5.53 4.95
N HIS A 56 13.62 6.56 5.64
CA HIS A 56 12.30 6.53 6.25
C HIS A 56 11.15 6.40 5.22
N LYS A 57 11.30 7.00 4.04
CA LYS A 57 10.34 6.81 2.93
C LYS A 57 10.42 5.40 2.33
N MET A 58 11.60 4.78 2.34
CA MET A 58 11.76 3.40 1.87
C MET A 58 11.02 2.40 2.76
N ASP A 59 10.91 2.62 4.06
CA ASP A 59 10.15 1.75 4.96
C ASP A 59 8.69 1.67 4.52
N ALA A 60 8.06 2.80 4.23
CA ALA A 60 6.68 2.84 3.72
C ALA A 60 6.53 2.16 2.34
N PHE A 61 7.55 2.26 1.49
CA PHE A 61 7.57 1.56 0.20
C PHE A 61 7.75 0.05 0.38
N LEU A 62 8.62 -0.39 1.27
CA LEU A 62 8.82 -1.79 1.58
C LEU A 62 7.56 -2.41 2.19
N ASP A 63 6.86 -1.70 3.08
CA ASP A 63 5.57 -2.13 3.61
C ASP A 63 4.55 -2.30 2.48
N PHE A 64 4.53 -1.39 1.51
CA PHE A 64 3.66 -1.51 0.33
C PHE A 64 4.02 -2.71 -0.55
N VAL A 65 5.31 -2.93 -0.82
CA VAL A 65 5.78 -4.07 -1.64
C VAL A 65 5.58 -5.41 -0.92
N GLN A 66 5.65 -5.42 0.42
CA GLN A 66 5.43 -6.60 1.25
C GLN A 66 3.94 -6.89 1.51
N ILE A 67 3.02 -6.10 0.93
CA ILE A 67 1.61 -6.46 0.94
C ILE A 67 1.45 -7.77 0.16
N HIS A 68 1.54 -8.88 0.88
CA HIS A 68 1.22 -10.18 0.34
C HIS A 68 -0.25 -10.16 -0.08
N PRO A 69 -0.59 -10.66 -1.27
CA PRO A 69 -1.99 -10.81 -1.63
C PRO A 69 -2.66 -11.63 -0.53
N LYS A 70 -3.66 -11.05 0.15
CA LYS A 70 -4.41 -11.71 1.24
C LYS A 70 -5.03 -13.04 0.80
N LYS A 71 -5.06 -13.30 -0.51
CA LYS A 71 -5.63 -14.49 -1.12
C LYS A 71 -4.55 -15.43 -1.58
N LYS A 72 -4.66 -16.68 -1.17
CA LYS A 72 -3.76 -17.74 -1.63
C LYS A 72 -3.83 -17.83 -3.15
N LEU A 73 -2.70 -17.56 -3.82
CA LEU A 73 -2.58 -17.73 -5.26
C LEU A 73 -2.58 -19.21 -5.63
N GLU A 74 -2.03 -20.06 -4.76
CA GLU A 74 -1.98 -21.51 -4.89
C GLU A 74 -3.09 -22.14 -4.04
N GLY A 75 -3.70 -23.20 -4.57
CA GLY A 75 -4.79 -23.90 -3.91
C GLY A 75 -5.32 -25.04 -4.78
N LYS A 76 -6.46 -25.60 -4.41
CA LYS A 76 -7.11 -26.66 -5.19
C LYS A 76 -7.38 -26.15 -6.61
N SER A 77 -7.14 -27.03 -7.59
CA SER A 77 -7.49 -26.75 -8.99
C SER A 77 -9.00 -26.85 -9.19
N THR A 78 -9.51 -26.05 -10.08
CA THR A 78 -10.91 -26.10 -10.54
C THR A 78 -11.09 -26.95 -11.78
N GLN A 79 -10.03 -27.62 -12.24
CA GLN A 79 -10.04 -28.42 -13.46
C GLN A 79 -11.02 -29.59 -13.35
N GLY A 80 -11.95 -29.68 -14.31
CA GLY A 80 -12.96 -30.73 -14.32
C GLY A 80 -14.30 -30.36 -13.65
N ILE A 81 -14.40 -29.22 -13.01
CA ILE A 81 -15.69 -28.71 -12.48
C ILE A 81 -16.50 -28.17 -13.67
N ARG A 82 -17.58 -28.84 -14.02
CA ARG A 82 -18.53 -28.42 -15.08
C ARG A 82 -19.82 -27.86 -14.48
N ASP A 83 -20.31 -28.51 -13.42
CA ASP A 83 -21.53 -28.14 -12.73
C ASP A 83 -21.17 -27.62 -11.34
N CYS A 84 -21.60 -26.39 -11.02
CA CYS A 84 -21.32 -25.74 -9.76
C CYS A 84 -22.58 -25.63 -8.91
N GLU A 85 -22.61 -26.34 -7.80
CA GLU A 85 -23.52 -26.05 -6.72
C GLU A 85 -22.85 -25.02 -5.81
N ILE A 86 -23.50 -23.89 -5.57
CA ILE A 86 -22.98 -22.82 -4.72
C ILE A 86 -23.78 -22.79 -3.43
N GLN A 87 -23.10 -22.84 -2.29
CA GLN A 87 -23.74 -22.80 -0.98
C GLN A 87 -23.17 -21.68 -0.14
N PHE A 88 -24.04 -20.81 0.34
CA PHE A 88 -23.75 -19.89 1.44
C PHE A 88 -24.25 -20.54 2.72
N LYS A 89 -23.40 -20.71 3.71
CA LYS A 89 -23.73 -21.31 5.01
C LYS A 89 -23.50 -20.30 6.12
N ASP A 90 -24.57 -19.78 6.66
CA ASP A 90 -24.59 -18.86 7.79
C ASP A 90 -23.68 -17.65 7.62
N VAL A 91 -23.63 -17.08 6.42
CA VAL A 91 -22.69 -16.03 6.03
C VAL A 91 -23.10 -14.68 6.60
N SER A 92 -22.22 -14.09 7.38
CA SER A 92 -22.31 -12.71 7.86
C SER A 92 -21.13 -11.89 7.39
N PHE A 93 -21.38 -10.63 7.01
CA PHE A 93 -20.33 -9.75 6.51
C PHE A 93 -20.61 -8.28 6.81
N ARG A 94 -19.54 -7.56 7.14
CA ARG A 94 -19.47 -6.10 7.24
C ARG A 94 -18.25 -5.56 6.49
N TYR A 95 -18.35 -4.37 5.95
CA TYR A 95 -17.20 -3.73 5.30
C TYR A 95 -16.14 -3.33 6.33
N PRO A 96 -14.84 -3.38 5.95
CA PRO A 96 -13.77 -2.84 6.79
C PRO A 96 -14.10 -1.41 7.24
N ARG A 97 -13.91 -1.13 8.52
CA ARG A 97 -14.24 0.14 9.20
C ARG A 97 -15.74 0.39 9.44
N SER A 98 -16.64 -0.49 9.04
CA SER A 98 -18.05 -0.43 9.42
C SER A 98 -18.30 -1.26 10.68
N LYS A 99 -19.20 -0.76 11.56
CA LYS A 99 -19.69 -1.54 12.70
C LYS A 99 -20.94 -2.35 12.38
N GLU A 100 -21.61 -2.02 11.28
CA GLU A 100 -22.87 -2.64 10.90
C GLU A 100 -22.66 -3.78 9.89
N TYR A 101 -23.32 -4.88 10.14
CA TYR A 101 -23.39 -5.99 9.19
C TYR A 101 -24.27 -5.64 8.00
N VAL A 102 -23.75 -5.87 6.80
CA VAL A 102 -24.50 -5.71 5.54
C VAL A 102 -25.24 -7.00 5.19
N LEU A 103 -24.64 -8.15 5.51
CA LEU A 103 -25.28 -9.46 5.45
C LEU A 103 -25.22 -10.10 6.82
N ARG A 104 -26.32 -10.77 7.22
CA ARG A 104 -26.43 -11.46 8.50
C ARG A 104 -27.04 -12.84 8.30
N HIS A 105 -26.31 -13.86 8.71
CA HIS A 105 -26.76 -15.26 8.74
C HIS A 105 -27.41 -15.71 7.43
N VAL A 106 -26.81 -15.32 6.29
CA VAL A 106 -27.35 -15.68 4.96
C VAL A 106 -27.00 -17.12 4.65
N SER A 107 -28.05 -17.93 4.45
CA SER A 107 -27.93 -19.32 4.02
C SER A 107 -28.76 -19.53 2.77
N VAL A 108 -28.11 -19.90 1.66
CA VAL A 108 -28.76 -20.17 0.38
C VAL A 108 -27.95 -21.19 -0.41
N THR A 109 -28.64 -22.08 -1.08
CA THR A 109 -28.02 -23.03 -2.03
C THR A 109 -28.53 -22.70 -3.42
N ILE A 110 -27.62 -22.65 -4.39
CA ILE A 110 -27.90 -22.44 -5.81
C ILE A 110 -27.43 -23.68 -6.54
N HIS A 111 -28.40 -24.39 -7.14
CA HIS A 111 -28.10 -25.63 -7.85
C HIS A 111 -27.58 -25.38 -9.27
N PRO A 112 -26.86 -26.35 -9.87
CA PRO A 112 -26.39 -26.24 -11.24
C PRO A 112 -27.53 -25.93 -12.21
N GLY A 113 -27.33 -24.95 -13.09
CA GLY A 113 -28.33 -24.51 -14.07
C GLY A 113 -29.46 -23.63 -13.51
N GLU A 114 -29.48 -23.39 -12.20
CA GLU A 114 -30.48 -22.53 -11.57
C GLU A 114 -30.24 -21.06 -11.88
N LYS A 115 -31.32 -20.29 -12.02
CA LYS A 115 -31.29 -18.84 -12.18
C LYS A 115 -31.80 -18.18 -10.91
N LEU A 116 -30.89 -17.59 -10.15
CA LEU A 116 -31.21 -16.85 -8.93
C LEU A 116 -31.39 -15.36 -9.25
N SER A 117 -32.48 -14.76 -8.82
CA SER A 117 -32.69 -13.31 -8.86
C SER A 117 -32.60 -12.75 -7.44
N VAL A 118 -31.66 -11.82 -7.23
CA VAL A 118 -31.48 -11.14 -5.95
C VAL A 118 -32.13 -9.77 -6.00
N VAL A 119 -33.25 -9.60 -5.31
CA VAL A 119 -34.04 -8.37 -5.28
C VAL A 119 -34.02 -7.73 -3.90
N GLY A 120 -34.21 -6.42 -3.82
CA GLY A 120 -34.21 -5.67 -2.57
C GLY A 120 -33.96 -4.18 -2.78
N LEU A 121 -34.18 -3.39 -1.74
CA LEU A 121 -33.94 -1.95 -1.72
C LEU A 121 -32.44 -1.62 -1.94
N ASN A 122 -32.15 -0.35 -2.26
CA ASN A 122 -30.76 0.12 -2.32
C ASN A 122 -30.12 -0.03 -0.92
N GLY A 123 -28.90 -0.57 -0.89
CA GLY A 123 -28.22 -0.88 0.38
C GLY A 123 -28.54 -2.25 0.99
N ALA A 124 -29.50 -3.03 0.45
CA ALA A 124 -29.88 -4.34 1.00
C ALA A 124 -28.83 -5.46 0.85
N GLY A 125 -27.59 -5.15 0.45
CA GLY A 125 -26.52 -6.15 0.38
C GLY A 125 -26.41 -6.91 -0.95
N LYS A 126 -27.23 -6.62 -1.99
CA LYS A 126 -27.19 -7.32 -3.29
C LYS A 126 -25.80 -7.37 -3.91
N THR A 127 -25.15 -6.21 -4.03
CA THR A 127 -23.80 -6.11 -4.57
C THR A 127 -22.76 -6.76 -3.65
N THR A 128 -23.00 -6.74 -2.34
CA THR A 128 -22.13 -7.38 -1.34
C THR A 128 -22.16 -8.89 -1.48
N PHE A 129 -23.33 -9.48 -1.74
CA PHE A 129 -23.47 -10.90 -2.01
C PHE A 129 -22.58 -11.34 -3.20
N ILE A 130 -22.64 -10.59 -4.31
CA ILE A 130 -21.78 -10.86 -5.49
C ILE A 130 -20.29 -10.65 -5.16
N LYS A 131 -19.94 -9.61 -4.40
CA LYS A 131 -18.56 -9.36 -4.00
C LYS A 131 -17.96 -10.45 -3.13
N LEU A 132 -18.76 -11.09 -2.28
CA LEU A 132 -18.35 -12.26 -1.51
C LEU A 132 -18.19 -13.49 -2.40
N LEU A 133 -19.16 -13.73 -3.30
CA LEU A 133 -19.07 -14.83 -4.25
C LEU A 133 -17.86 -14.71 -5.16
N THR A 134 -17.49 -13.50 -5.60
CA THR A 134 -16.29 -13.25 -6.42
C THR A 134 -15.00 -13.20 -5.61
N ARG A 135 -15.06 -13.48 -4.30
CA ARG A 135 -13.91 -13.39 -3.39
C ARG A 135 -13.21 -12.02 -3.40
N MET A 136 -13.94 -10.94 -3.72
CA MET A 136 -13.41 -9.58 -3.49
C MET A 136 -13.25 -9.30 -2.00
N TYR A 137 -14.16 -9.88 -1.20
CA TYR A 137 -14.11 -9.89 0.26
C TYR A 137 -14.31 -11.31 0.75
N ASP A 138 -13.82 -11.59 1.94
CA ASP A 138 -14.09 -12.83 2.65
C ASP A 138 -15.18 -12.57 3.71
N PRO A 139 -16.06 -13.54 4.02
CA PRO A 139 -17.05 -13.39 5.07
C PRO A 139 -16.40 -13.23 6.44
N ASP A 140 -17.03 -12.47 7.36
CA ASP A 140 -16.62 -12.40 8.76
C ASP A 140 -16.99 -13.69 9.51
N GLU A 141 -18.16 -14.26 9.18
CA GLU A 141 -18.70 -15.50 9.76
C GLU A 141 -19.32 -16.37 8.67
N GLY A 142 -19.34 -17.67 8.90
CA GLY A 142 -19.86 -18.64 7.94
C GLY A 142 -18.89 -18.98 6.82
N GLU A 143 -19.38 -19.69 5.81
CA GLU A 143 -18.56 -20.14 4.69
C GLU A 143 -19.33 -20.15 3.37
N ILE A 144 -18.59 -20.02 2.27
CA ILE A 144 -19.14 -20.14 0.91
C ILE A 144 -18.48 -21.35 0.26
N LEU A 145 -19.28 -22.27 -0.25
CA LEU A 145 -18.81 -23.51 -0.83
C LEU A 145 -19.16 -23.58 -2.31
N ILE A 146 -18.31 -24.24 -3.09
CA ILE A 146 -18.62 -24.76 -4.43
C ILE A 146 -18.43 -26.26 -4.38
N ASN A 147 -19.47 -27.01 -4.70
CA ASN A 147 -19.51 -28.48 -4.64
C ASN A 147 -18.99 -29.01 -3.30
N GLY A 148 -19.39 -28.38 -2.19
CA GLY A 148 -18.99 -28.76 -0.82
C GLY A 148 -17.57 -28.36 -0.41
N VAL A 149 -16.79 -27.70 -1.28
CA VAL A 149 -15.45 -27.22 -0.98
C VAL A 149 -15.46 -25.71 -0.76
N ASN A 150 -14.84 -25.25 0.34
CA ASN A 150 -14.76 -23.82 0.63
C ASN A 150 -14.02 -23.08 -0.49
N ILE A 151 -14.62 -21.98 -0.96
CA ILE A 151 -14.02 -21.20 -2.05
C ILE A 151 -12.62 -20.68 -1.73
N GLN A 152 -12.27 -20.52 -0.46
CA GLN A 152 -10.95 -20.09 -0.01
C GLN A 152 -9.86 -21.16 -0.19
N GLU A 153 -10.25 -22.44 -0.36
CA GLU A 153 -9.30 -23.54 -0.60
C GLU A 153 -8.81 -23.59 -2.05
N TYR A 154 -9.55 -23.00 -2.98
CA TYR A 154 -9.12 -22.92 -4.38
C TYR A 154 -8.06 -21.83 -4.57
N GLY A 155 -7.11 -22.06 -5.48
CA GLY A 155 -6.23 -21.01 -5.96
C GLY A 155 -7.05 -19.85 -6.55
N TYR A 156 -6.75 -18.61 -6.17
CA TYR A 156 -7.59 -17.45 -6.53
C TYR A 156 -7.81 -17.32 -8.04
N GLN A 157 -6.73 -17.47 -8.82
CA GLN A 157 -6.80 -17.39 -10.28
C GLN A 157 -7.63 -18.53 -10.90
N GLU A 158 -7.51 -19.74 -10.36
CA GLU A 158 -8.29 -20.88 -10.81
C GLU A 158 -9.77 -20.72 -10.48
N TYR A 159 -10.07 -20.22 -9.27
CA TYR A 159 -11.43 -19.93 -8.86
C TYR A 159 -12.14 -18.92 -9.77
N LEU A 160 -11.43 -17.84 -10.15
CA LEU A 160 -11.99 -16.82 -11.03
C LEU A 160 -12.36 -17.35 -12.43
N LYS A 161 -11.70 -18.42 -12.90
CA LYS A 161 -12.05 -19.08 -14.18
C LYS A 161 -13.42 -19.74 -14.18
N LEU A 162 -13.97 -20.07 -12.99
CA LEU A 162 -15.32 -20.60 -12.85
C LEU A 162 -16.41 -19.53 -13.01
N LEU A 163 -16.05 -18.26 -12.92
CA LEU A 163 -16.99 -17.15 -12.85
C LEU A 163 -16.90 -16.27 -14.10
N ALA A 164 -18.07 -15.93 -14.65
CA ALA A 164 -18.21 -14.85 -15.62
C ALA A 164 -19.02 -13.73 -14.99
N VAL A 165 -18.38 -12.61 -14.65
CA VAL A 165 -19.02 -11.49 -13.95
C VAL A 165 -19.21 -10.32 -14.90
N VAL A 166 -20.44 -9.82 -14.99
CA VAL A 166 -20.78 -8.60 -15.74
C VAL A 166 -21.17 -7.53 -14.72
N PHE A 167 -20.36 -6.47 -14.64
CA PHE A 167 -20.66 -5.33 -13.77
C PHE A 167 -21.59 -4.34 -14.47
N GLN A 168 -22.43 -3.66 -13.67
CA GLN A 168 -23.43 -2.72 -14.17
C GLN A 168 -22.80 -1.44 -14.78
N ASP A 169 -21.61 -1.08 -14.37
CA ASP A 169 -20.88 0.11 -14.83
C ASP A 169 -19.96 -0.21 -16.03
N PHE A 170 -20.50 -0.78 -17.08
CA PHE A 170 -19.79 -0.90 -18.36
C PHE A 170 -19.67 0.50 -18.99
N LYS A 171 -18.55 1.18 -18.78
CA LYS A 171 -18.12 2.22 -19.69
C LYS A 171 -17.45 1.52 -20.89
N THR A 172 -18.17 1.42 -21.98
CA THR A 172 -17.56 1.15 -23.29
C THR A 172 -16.59 2.30 -23.58
N LEU A 173 -15.29 1.96 -23.64
CA LEU A 173 -14.26 2.84 -24.19
C LEU A 173 -14.42 2.93 -25.69
#